data_fa3cc372d8c07dcc2829f007c9b95d6a
#
_entry.id   fa3cc372d8c07dcc2829f007c9b95d6a
#
_cell.length_a   1.000
_cell.length_b   1.000
_cell.length_c   1.000
_cell.angle_alpha   90.00
_cell.angle_beta   90.00
_cell.angle_gamma   90.00
#
_symmetry.space_group_name_H-M   'P 1'
#
loop_
_entity.id
_entity.type
_entity.pdbx_description
1 polymer ?
#
loop_
_entity_poly.entity_id
_entity_poly.type
_entity_poly.pdbx_seq_one_letter_code
_entity_poly.pdbx_strand_id
1 'polypeptide(L)'
;MDGQNPVRVLNLFTILNRGGAETMVMNYYRHIDRTRVQFDFLVHREERGAYEDAIASLGGRIFRMMPVRPWTAGAYRRAIRVFFSEHPEYRILHAHMSELGLYAFQEAKRMGIPVRICHAHNAPHGIDLKSPVRWYMKTRMRPYITHRFMCGYESGLWLFGSRYRDSFIQMNNAVDAAAFRYDAARRAEVRRMLELPEGSLTVGHVGRFNYQKNHPFLLRAFAAVRRQEPGAVLLLVGDGSDRPAAETLARELHISDSVRFLGIRTDISDLLQAMDVFAFPSHFEGLSVASVEAQAAGLPCLISDGVPIECKKTDLVHALPLSAGTDAWGAELLRLARTGRDARRDTSEEIRAAGFDITENARWLRDFYLGAVGRS
;
A
#
# COMPACT_ATOMS: atom_id res chain seq x y z
N MET A 1 2.09 -19.78 -32.62
CA MET A 1 2.02 -19.24 -31.25
C MET A 1 1.00 -20.10 -30.53
N ASP A 2 1.48 -21.03 -29.71
CA ASP A 2 0.62 -21.97 -29.00
C ASP A 2 -0.29 -21.20 -28.05
N GLY A 3 -1.60 -21.26 -28.31
CA GLY A 3 -2.65 -20.61 -27.52
C GLY A 3 -2.84 -21.29 -26.16
N GLN A 4 -1.79 -21.33 -25.33
CA GLN A 4 -1.93 -21.78 -23.96
C GLN A 4 -2.67 -20.71 -23.16
N ASN A 5 -3.76 -21.11 -22.52
CA ASN A 5 -4.47 -20.26 -21.57
C ASN A 5 -3.51 -19.75 -20.48
N PRO A 6 -3.64 -18.48 -20.03
CA PRO A 6 -2.78 -17.93 -18.98
C PRO A 6 -2.88 -18.74 -17.70
N VAL A 7 -1.77 -18.88 -16.99
CA VAL A 7 -1.78 -19.42 -15.62
C VAL A 7 -2.62 -18.50 -14.74
N ARG A 8 -3.68 -19.04 -14.14
CA ARG A 8 -4.56 -18.27 -13.26
C ARG A 8 -4.10 -18.37 -11.80
N VAL A 9 -3.94 -17.20 -11.17
CA VAL A 9 -3.55 -17.05 -9.77
C VAL A 9 -4.76 -16.60 -8.97
N LEU A 10 -5.17 -17.40 -7.98
CA LEU A 10 -6.25 -17.03 -7.07
C LEU A 10 -5.70 -16.20 -5.92
N ASN A 11 -6.03 -14.92 -5.88
CA ASN A 11 -5.66 -14.00 -4.80
C ASN A 11 -6.76 -13.95 -3.73
N LEU A 12 -6.41 -14.21 -2.47
CA LEU A 12 -7.34 -14.13 -1.34
C LEU A 12 -7.24 -12.79 -0.64
N PHE A 13 -8.39 -12.11 -0.51
CA PHE A 13 -8.54 -10.84 0.23
C PHE A 13 -9.76 -10.86 1.15
N THR A 14 -9.80 -9.97 2.13
CA THR A 14 -11.01 -9.70 2.91
C THR A 14 -12.02 -8.93 2.06
N ILE A 15 -11.57 -7.84 1.44
CA ILE A 15 -12.32 -6.96 0.55
C ILE A 15 -11.32 -6.26 -0.39
N LEU A 16 -11.79 -5.79 -1.56
CA LEU A 16 -10.95 -5.14 -2.59
C LEU A 16 -11.08 -3.61 -2.55
N ASN A 17 -10.87 -3.02 -1.36
CA ASN A 17 -10.86 -1.58 -1.19
C ASN A 17 -9.45 -0.99 -1.39
N ARG A 18 -9.34 0.36 -1.31
CA ARG A 18 -8.06 1.08 -1.47
C ARG A 18 -7.21 0.99 -0.19
N GLY A 19 -6.81 -0.23 0.18
CA GLY A 19 -5.81 -0.48 1.22
C GLY A 19 -4.41 -0.68 0.62
N GLY A 20 -3.38 -0.74 1.47
CA GLY A 20 -1.99 -0.89 1.00
C GLY A 20 -1.74 -2.20 0.25
N ALA A 21 -2.27 -3.32 0.75
CA ALA A 21 -2.12 -4.63 0.13
C ALA A 21 -2.87 -4.72 -1.21
N GLU A 22 -4.10 -4.22 -1.24
CA GLU A 22 -4.94 -4.20 -2.43
C GLU A 22 -4.34 -3.30 -3.52
N THR A 23 -3.89 -2.10 -3.14
CA THR A 23 -3.23 -1.15 -4.07
C THR A 23 -1.96 -1.77 -4.65
N MET A 24 -1.14 -2.39 -3.81
CA MET A 24 0.06 -3.09 -4.25
C MET A 24 -0.29 -4.17 -5.29
N VAL A 25 -1.20 -5.10 -4.98
CA VAL A 25 -1.57 -6.18 -5.91
C VAL A 25 -2.17 -5.63 -7.20
N MET A 26 -2.95 -4.55 -7.13
CA MET A 26 -3.49 -3.89 -8.33
C MET A 26 -2.41 -3.22 -9.17
N ASN A 27 -1.35 -2.67 -8.57
CA ASN A 27 -0.20 -2.16 -9.32
C ASN A 27 0.46 -3.29 -10.12
N TYR A 28 0.74 -4.43 -9.49
CA TYR A 28 1.26 -5.60 -10.19
C TYR A 28 0.29 -6.10 -11.28
N TYR A 29 -1.02 -6.16 -11.00
CA TYR A 29 -2.00 -6.66 -11.95
C TYR A 29 -2.15 -5.81 -13.20
N ARG A 30 -1.99 -4.49 -13.08
CA ARG A 30 -1.99 -3.58 -14.23
C ARG A 30 -0.78 -3.76 -15.15
N HIS A 31 0.37 -4.17 -14.58
CA HIS A 31 1.65 -4.23 -15.30
C HIS A 31 2.11 -5.65 -15.66
N ILE A 32 1.50 -6.69 -15.08
CA ILE A 32 1.84 -8.08 -15.41
C ILE A 32 1.34 -8.42 -16.82
N ASP A 33 2.10 -9.28 -17.52
CA ASP A 33 1.68 -9.82 -18.82
C ASP A 33 0.50 -10.79 -18.63
N ARG A 34 -0.73 -10.27 -18.81
CA ARG A 34 -1.99 -11.01 -18.62
C ARG A 34 -2.25 -12.08 -19.67
N THR A 35 -1.50 -12.10 -20.76
CA THR A 35 -1.58 -13.20 -21.74
C THR A 35 -0.90 -14.47 -21.20
N ARG A 36 -0.02 -14.34 -20.22
CA ARG A 36 0.72 -15.45 -19.59
C ARG A 36 0.28 -15.75 -18.17
N VAL A 37 -0.07 -14.73 -17.39
CA VAL A 37 -0.50 -14.87 -15.99
C VAL A 37 -1.71 -13.97 -15.75
N GLN A 38 -2.82 -14.55 -15.31
CA GLN A 38 -4.06 -13.83 -15.03
C GLN A 38 -4.41 -13.91 -13.55
N PHE A 39 -4.88 -12.80 -12.96
CA PHE A 39 -5.30 -12.76 -11.57
C PHE A 39 -6.81 -12.91 -11.45
N ASP A 40 -7.22 -13.75 -10.51
CA ASP A 40 -8.59 -13.83 -10.01
C ASP A 40 -8.59 -13.59 -8.49
N PHE A 41 -9.74 -13.23 -7.95
CA PHE A 41 -9.87 -12.79 -6.58
C PHE A 41 -10.98 -13.53 -5.86
N LEU A 42 -10.69 -14.03 -4.66
CA LEU A 42 -11.67 -14.58 -3.73
C LEU A 42 -11.75 -13.65 -2.52
N VAL A 43 -12.92 -13.02 -2.32
CA VAL A 43 -13.15 -12.05 -1.24
C VAL A 43 -14.11 -12.58 -0.19
N HIS A 44 -13.99 -12.08 1.05
CA HIS A 44 -14.73 -12.56 2.21
C HIS A 44 -15.75 -11.53 2.73
N ARG A 45 -16.16 -10.60 1.87
CA ARG A 45 -17.22 -9.61 2.11
C ARG A 45 -18.17 -9.58 0.93
N GLU A 46 -19.44 -9.30 1.22
CA GLU A 46 -20.46 -9.13 0.19
C GLU A 46 -20.40 -7.74 -0.44
N GLU A 47 -19.96 -6.75 0.36
CA GLU A 47 -19.83 -5.36 -0.08
C GLU A 47 -18.87 -5.26 -1.26
N ARG A 48 -19.27 -4.46 -2.23
CA ARG A 48 -18.45 -4.19 -3.41
C ARG A 48 -17.22 -3.37 -3.05
N GLY A 49 -16.05 -3.86 -3.43
CA GLY A 49 -14.79 -3.16 -3.23
C GLY A 49 -14.49 -2.15 -4.35
N ALA A 50 -13.71 -1.13 -4.03
CA ALA A 50 -13.38 -0.03 -4.95
C ALA A 50 -12.56 -0.45 -6.19
N TYR A 51 -11.91 -1.61 -6.17
CA TYR A 51 -11.12 -2.12 -7.30
C TYR A 51 -11.84 -3.10 -8.22
N GLU A 52 -13.09 -3.49 -7.92
CA GLU A 52 -13.77 -4.56 -8.65
C GLU A 52 -14.01 -4.24 -10.14
N ASP A 53 -14.34 -2.98 -10.47
CA ASP A 53 -14.48 -2.57 -11.87
C ASP A 53 -13.16 -2.64 -12.63
N ALA A 54 -12.07 -2.21 -12.00
CA ALA A 54 -10.75 -2.29 -12.59
C ALA A 54 -10.29 -3.74 -12.78
N ILE A 55 -10.60 -4.63 -11.84
CA ILE A 55 -10.30 -6.06 -11.96
C ILE A 55 -11.07 -6.68 -13.14
N ALA A 56 -12.36 -6.39 -13.24
CA ALA A 56 -13.20 -6.89 -14.33
C ALA A 56 -12.71 -6.39 -15.70
N SER A 57 -12.35 -5.11 -15.82
CA SER A 57 -11.82 -4.53 -17.07
C SER A 57 -10.47 -5.14 -17.50
N LEU A 58 -9.69 -5.67 -16.54
CA LEU A 58 -8.44 -6.38 -16.78
C LEU A 58 -8.63 -7.88 -17.05
N GLY A 59 -9.88 -8.39 -17.05
CA GLY A 59 -10.24 -9.78 -17.33
C GLY A 59 -10.18 -10.71 -16.11
N GLY A 60 -10.06 -10.16 -14.90
CA GLY A 60 -10.07 -10.92 -13.64
C GLY A 60 -11.48 -11.29 -13.21
N ARG A 61 -11.61 -12.46 -12.59
CA ARG A 61 -12.85 -12.94 -11.97
C ARG A 61 -12.84 -12.63 -10.49
N ILE A 62 -14.02 -12.36 -9.92
CA ILE A 62 -14.19 -12.08 -8.49
C ILE A 62 -15.21 -13.07 -7.93
N PHE A 63 -14.79 -13.83 -6.95
CA PHE A 63 -15.62 -14.79 -6.21
C PHE A 63 -15.86 -14.31 -4.79
N ARG A 64 -17.03 -14.60 -4.24
CA ARG A 64 -17.37 -14.24 -2.87
C ARG A 64 -17.55 -15.47 -2.00
N MET A 65 -17.04 -15.38 -0.78
CA MET A 65 -17.12 -16.43 0.21
C MET A 65 -17.44 -15.85 1.59
N MET A 66 -18.07 -16.64 2.43
CA MET A 66 -18.37 -16.24 3.81
C MET A 66 -17.11 -15.83 4.58
N PRO A 67 -17.21 -14.89 5.52
CA PRO A 67 -16.08 -14.50 6.37
C PRO A 67 -15.55 -15.66 7.21
N VAL A 68 -14.23 -15.69 7.39
CA VAL A 68 -13.55 -16.62 8.29
C VAL A 68 -13.80 -16.18 9.74
N ARG A 69 -14.54 -17.00 10.50
CA ARG A 69 -14.80 -16.78 11.93
C ARG A 69 -14.61 -18.11 12.67
N PRO A 70 -14.27 -18.10 13.97
CA PRO A 70 -14.06 -19.36 14.73
C PRO A 70 -15.26 -20.31 14.65
N TRP A 71 -16.48 -19.79 14.75
CA TRP A 71 -17.73 -20.56 14.71
C TRP A 71 -18.19 -20.96 13.30
N THR A 72 -17.67 -20.35 12.25
CA THR A 72 -17.96 -20.70 10.84
C THR A 72 -16.86 -21.54 10.21
N ALA A 73 -15.79 -21.88 10.93
CA ALA A 73 -14.62 -22.55 10.39
C ALA A 73 -14.95 -23.85 9.62
N GLY A 74 -15.86 -24.67 10.17
CA GLY A 74 -16.29 -25.92 9.51
C GLY A 74 -17.06 -25.67 8.20
N ALA A 75 -17.97 -24.70 8.19
CA ALA A 75 -18.72 -24.32 6.99
C ALA A 75 -17.79 -23.70 5.93
N TYR A 76 -16.90 -22.80 6.35
CA TYR A 76 -15.90 -22.21 5.47
C TYR A 76 -15.01 -23.26 4.79
N ARG A 77 -14.50 -24.25 5.55
CA ARG A 77 -13.68 -25.33 5.00
C ARG A 77 -14.43 -26.17 3.98
N ARG A 78 -15.72 -26.43 4.20
CA ARG A 78 -16.55 -27.12 3.20
C ARG A 78 -16.72 -26.27 1.94
N ALA A 79 -17.07 -25.00 2.10
CA ALA A 79 -17.30 -24.09 0.97
C ALA A 79 -16.05 -23.92 0.11
N ILE A 80 -14.87 -23.66 0.72
CA ILE A 80 -13.64 -23.48 -0.05
C ILE A 80 -13.16 -24.77 -0.72
N ARG A 81 -13.47 -25.94 -0.15
CA ARG A 81 -13.18 -27.24 -0.78
C ARG A 81 -14.05 -27.43 -2.01
N VAL A 82 -15.35 -27.12 -1.92
CA VAL A 82 -16.25 -27.17 -3.07
C VAL A 82 -15.73 -26.21 -4.15
N PHE A 83 -15.39 -24.99 -3.78
CA PHE A 83 -14.82 -24.02 -4.70
C PHE A 83 -13.59 -24.57 -5.45
N PHE A 84 -12.62 -25.17 -4.73
CA PHE A 84 -11.44 -25.75 -5.39
C PHE A 84 -11.76 -26.97 -6.26
N SER A 85 -12.81 -27.74 -5.95
CA SER A 85 -13.23 -28.84 -6.79
C SER A 85 -13.92 -28.39 -8.09
N GLU A 86 -14.62 -27.25 -8.05
CA GLU A 86 -15.26 -26.63 -9.20
C GLU A 86 -14.29 -25.80 -10.06
N HIS A 87 -13.13 -25.44 -9.49
CA HIS A 87 -12.12 -24.58 -10.13
C HIS A 87 -10.72 -25.26 -10.14
N PRO A 88 -10.56 -26.38 -10.85
CA PRO A 88 -9.28 -27.13 -10.89
C PRO A 88 -8.16 -26.38 -11.62
N GLU A 89 -8.48 -25.31 -12.34
CA GLU A 89 -7.52 -24.44 -13.01
C GLU A 89 -6.62 -23.67 -12.05
N TYR A 90 -7.00 -23.51 -10.77
CA TYR A 90 -6.17 -22.79 -9.80
C TYR A 90 -5.09 -23.70 -9.21
N ARG A 91 -3.89 -23.58 -9.78
CA ARG A 91 -2.68 -24.22 -9.27
C ARG A 91 -1.87 -23.32 -8.32
N ILE A 92 -2.21 -22.04 -8.24
CA ILE A 92 -1.58 -21.05 -7.37
C ILE A 92 -2.64 -20.36 -6.51
N LEU A 93 -2.46 -20.47 -5.19
CA LEU A 93 -3.19 -19.69 -4.19
C LEU A 93 -2.24 -18.68 -3.58
N HIS A 94 -2.54 -17.38 -3.73
CA HIS A 94 -1.78 -16.27 -3.12
C HIS A 94 -2.66 -15.52 -2.12
N ALA A 95 -2.43 -15.71 -0.83
CA ALA A 95 -3.28 -15.14 0.20
C ALA A 95 -2.65 -13.90 0.84
N HIS A 96 -3.43 -12.81 0.90
CA HIS A 96 -3.07 -11.51 1.44
C HIS A 96 -3.79 -11.21 2.77
N MET A 97 -4.29 -12.24 3.43
CA MET A 97 -5.11 -12.15 4.65
C MET A 97 -4.34 -12.52 5.91
N SER A 98 -3.02 -12.53 5.88
CA SER A 98 -2.16 -12.95 7.00
C SER A 98 -2.62 -14.31 7.57
N GLU A 99 -2.78 -14.44 8.90
CA GLU A 99 -3.18 -15.67 9.60
C GLU A 99 -4.59 -16.18 9.25
N LEU A 100 -5.48 -15.30 8.75
CA LEU A 100 -6.84 -15.68 8.34
C LEU A 100 -6.84 -16.64 7.14
N GLY A 101 -5.72 -16.76 6.41
CA GLY A 101 -5.54 -17.74 5.34
C GLY A 101 -5.45 -19.20 5.79
N LEU A 102 -5.37 -19.50 7.11
CA LEU A 102 -5.16 -20.86 7.65
C LEU A 102 -6.04 -21.91 6.99
N TYR A 103 -7.35 -21.74 7.00
CA TYR A 103 -8.27 -22.77 6.51
C TYR A 103 -8.22 -22.91 4.99
N ALA A 104 -8.01 -21.80 4.26
CA ALA A 104 -7.81 -21.84 2.82
C ALA A 104 -6.55 -22.65 2.45
N PHE A 105 -5.43 -22.43 3.15
CA PHE A 105 -4.20 -23.20 2.92
C PHE A 105 -4.32 -24.68 3.27
N GLN A 106 -5.06 -25.01 4.34
CA GLN A 106 -5.32 -26.41 4.71
C GLN A 106 -6.07 -27.15 3.60
N GLU A 107 -7.17 -26.56 3.13
CA GLU A 107 -7.97 -27.20 2.09
C GLU A 107 -7.28 -27.15 0.71
N ALA A 108 -6.54 -26.08 0.39
CA ALA A 108 -5.72 -26.01 -0.82
C ALA A 108 -4.67 -27.14 -0.87
N LYS A 109 -3.98 -27.42 0.26
CA LYS A 109 -3.06 -28.56 0.35
C LYS A 109 -3.80 -29.90 0.15
N ARG A 110 -4.99 -30.06 0.78
CA ARG A 110 -5.81 -31.26 0.67
C ARG A 110 -6.30 -31.50 -0.76
N MET A 111 -6.61 -30.44 -1.48
CA MET A 111 -7.06 -30.48 -2.88
C MET A 111 -5.91 -30.54 -3.89
N GLY A 112 -4.66 -30.65 -3.42
CA GLY A 112 -3.50 -30.82 -4.29
C GLY A 112 -3.01 -29.54 -4.97
N ILE A 113 -3.43 -28.34 -4.52
CA ILE A 113 -2.91 -27.07 -5.08
C ILE A 113 -1.42 -26.97 -4.73
N PRO A 114 -0.50 -27.00 -5.72
CA PRO A 114 0.92 -27.15 -5.46
C PRO A 114 1.56 -25.89 -4.89
N VAL A 115 1.12 -24.71 -5.33
CA VAL A 115 1.72 -23.41 -4.96
C VAL A 115 0.78 -22.67 -4.02
N ARG A 116 1.23 -22.47 -2.77
CA ARG A 116 0.46 -21.84 -1.71
C ARG A 116 1.29 -20.74 -1.08
N ILE A 117 1.05 -19.49 -1.51
CA ILE A 117 1.81 -18.31 -1.14
C ILE A 117 1.06 -17.55 -0.06
N CYS A 118 1.72 -17.30 1.07
CA CYS A 118 1.22 -16.40 2.09
C CYS A 118 2.03 -15.11 2.07
N HIS A 119 1.35 -13.97 2.00
CA HIS A 119 1.98 -12.66 1.91
C HIS A 119 1.77 -11.87 3.21
N ALA A 120 2.87 -11.49 3.84
CA ALA A 120 2.90 -10.64 5.02
C ALA A 120 2.99 -9.17 4.60
N HIS A 121 1.94 -8.38 4.90
CA HIS A 121 1.88 -6.95 4.56
C HIS A 121 2.22 -6.05 5.75
N ASN A 122 1.74 -6.40 6.95
CA ASN A 122 1.90 -5.61 8.15
C ASN A 122 2.34 -6.48 9.34
N ALA A 123 3.02 -5.86 10.30
CA ALA A 123 3.23 -6.39 11.64
C ALA A 123 2.33 -5.61 12.60
N PRO A 124 1.25 -6.19 13.17
CA PRO A 124 0.47 -5.53 14.20
C PRO A 124 1.33 -5.21 15.43
N HIS A 125 1.22 -3.99 15.90
CA HIS A 125 1.89 -3.55 17.12
C HIS A 125 0.99 -3.77 18.34
N GLY A 126 1.58 -4.28 19.42
CA GLY A 126 0.90 -4.50 20.69
C GLY A 126 0.15 -5.84 20.80
N ILE A 127 -0.37 -6.10 22.00
CA ILE A 127 -1.16 -7.28 22.35
C ILE A 127 -2.60 -6.86 22.59
N ASP A 128 -3.55 -7.52 21.93
CA ASP A 128 -4.98 -7.33 22.09
C ASP A 128 -5.67 -8.66 22.42
N LEU A 129 -6.98 -8.60 22.71
CA LEU A 129 -7.79 -9.79 23.03
C LEU A 129 -7.79 -10.86 21.91
N LYS A 130 -7.45 -10.49 20.68
CA LYS A 130 -7.38 -11.39 19.51
C LYS A 130 -5.99 -12.03 19.36
N SER A 131 -4.99 -11.54 20.08
CA SER A 131 -3.59 -12.00 19.93
C SER A 131 -3.41 -13.51 20.15
N PRO A 132 -4.05 -14.19 21.14
CA PRO A 132 -3.95 -15.64 21.28
C PRO A 132 -4.49 -16.41 20.07
N VAL A 133 -5.62 -15.96 19.50
CA VAL A 133 -6.23 -16.56 18.31
C VAL A 133 -5.32 -16.37 17.10
N ARG A 134 -4.79 -15.16 16.91
CA ARG A 134 -3.83 -14.88 15.84
C ARG A 134 -2.57 -15.74 15.96
N TRP A 135 -2.02 -15.85 17.18
CA TRP A 135 -0.85 -16.69 17.44
C TRP A 135 -1.12 -18.17 17.10
N TYR A 136 -2.25 -18.70 17.53
CA TYR A 136 -2.68 -20.06 17.18
C TYR A 136 -2.79 -20.24 15.67
N MET A 137 -3.53 -19.35 14.98
CA MET A 137 -3.76 -19.46 13.55
C MET A 137 -2.46 -19.40 12.74
N LYS A 138 -1.57 -18.42 13.02
CA LYS A 138 -0.30 -18.30 12.30
C LYS A 138 0.64 -19.49 12.52
N THR A 139 0.70 -20.05 13.74
CA THR A 139 1.52 -21.24 14.00
C THR A 139 0.98 -22.47 13.29
N ARG A 140 -0.34 -22.66 13.28
CA ARG A 140 -1.00 -23.78 12.59
C ARG A 140 -0.97 -23.66 11.06
N MET A 141 -0.86 -22.46 10.52
CA MET A 141 -0.83 -22.19 9.08
C MET A 141 0.51 -22.55 8.43
N ARG A 142 1.61 -22.36 9.14
CA ARG A 142 2.99 -22.48 8.61
C ARG A 142 3.29 -23.78 7.84
N PRO A 143 2.82 -24.98 8.25
CA PRO A 143 3.09 -26.24 7.53
C PRO A 143 2.36 -26.37 6.18
N TYR A 144 1.41 -25.49 5.91
CA TYR A 144 0.59 -25.53 4.69
C TYR A 144 1.06 -24.54 3.62
N ILE A 145 1.98 -23.62 3.98
CA ILE A 145 2.55 -22.61 3.09
C ILE A 145 3.75 -23.21 2.35
N THR A 146 3.83 -22.97 1.03
CA THR A 146 5.00 -23.34 0.22
C THR A 146 5.97 -22.17 0.04
N HIS A 147 5.45 -20.95 -0.09
CA HIS A 147 6.25 -19.74 -0.31
C HIS A 147 5.81 -18.62 0.65
N ARG A 148 6.78 -17.94 1.25
CA ARG A 148 6.58 -16.91 2.29
C ARG A 148 6.97 -15.56 1.74
N PHE A 149 5.97 -14.84 1.25
CA PHE A 149 6.18 -13.49 0.71
C PHE A 149 6.04 -12.45 1.80
N MET A 150 6.80 -11.38 1.70
CA MET A 150 6.74 -10.24 2.60
C MET A 150 6.95 -8.92 1.86
N CYS A 151 6.29 -7.86 2.32
CA CYS A 151 6.56 -6.49 1.88
C CYS A 151 7.72 -5.86 2.64
N GLY A 152 7.91 -6.22 3.91
CA GLY A 152 8.99 -5.78 4.78
C GLY A 152 9.41 -6.87 5.75
N TYR A 153 10.67 -6.84 6.18
CA TYR A 153 11.27 -7.90 7.00
C TYR A 153 10.51 -8.15 8.30
N GLU A 154 10.11 -7.09 9.01
CA GLU A 154 9.36 -7.18 10.26
C GLU A 154 8.00 -7.86 10.08
N SER A 155 7.30 -7.61 8.97
CA SER A 155 6.04 -8.29 8.66
C SER A 155 6.23 -9.79 8.44
N GLY A 156 7.33 -10.17 7.79
CA GLY A 156 7.74 -11.57 7.61
C GLY A 156 8.06 -12.25 8.93
N LEU A 157 8.87 -11.60 9.79
CA LEU A 157 9.19 -12.11 11.13
C LEU A 157 7.93 -12.30 11.98
N TRP A 158 7.04 -11.31 11.97
CA TRP A 158 5.80 -11.38 12.73
C TRP A 158 4.92 -12.54 12.31
N LEU A 159 4.72 -12.74 11.00
CA LEU A 159 3.79 -13.75 10.49
C LEU A 159 4.39 -15.16 10.51
N PHE A 160 5.63 -15.31 10.04
CA PHE A 160 6.24 -16.62 9.84
C PHE A 160 7.16 -17.04 10.98
N GLY A 161 7.74 -16.06 11.69
CA GLY A 161 8.74 -16.29 12.74
C GLY A 161 10.16 -16.41 12.20
N SER A 162 11.14 -16.15 13.08
CA SER A 162 12.58 -16.09 12.74
C SER A 162 13.16 -17.40 12.19
N ARG A 163 12.56 -18.55 12.57
CA ARG A 163 12.97 -19.88 12.05
C ARG A 163 12.91 -19.98 10.53
N TYR A 164 12.03 -19.19 9.88
CA TYR A 164 11.79 -19.27 8.43
C TYR A 164 12.43 -18.12 7.65
N ARG A 165 13.25 -17.27 8.30
CA ARG A 165 13.82 -16.06 7.71
C ARG A 165 14.54 -16.29 6.39
N ASP A 166 15.27 -17.41 6.27
CA ASP A 166 16.05 -17.73 5.07
C ASP A 166 15.17 -18.17 3.87
N SER A 167 13.85 -18.39 4.12
CA SER A 167 12.84 -18.70 3.10
C SER A 167 11.95 -17.53 2.75
N PHE A 168 12.23 -16.34 3.26
CA PHE A 168 11.44 -15.14 2.93
C PHE A 168 11.73 -14.68 1.51
N ILE A 169 10.67 -14.34 0.81
CA ILE A 169 10.73 -13.80 -0.55
C ILE A 169 10.20 -12.36 -0.48
N GLN A 170 11.07 -11.41 -0.76
CA GLN A 170 10.69 -10.00 -0.79
C GLN A 170 9.86 -9.72 -2.05
N MET A 171 8.67 -9.13 -1.86
CA MET A 171 7.85 -8.56 -2.92
C MET A 171 7.58 -7.10 -2.57
N ASN A 172 8.21 -6.20 -3.29
CA ASN A 172 8.19 -4.78 -2.97
C ASN A 172 6.84 -4.13 -3.26
N ASN A 173 6.48 -3.12 -2.49
CA ASN A 173 5.37 -2.20 -2.80
C ASN A 173 5.78 -1.27 -3.95
N ALA A 174 5.95 -1.85 -5.13
CA ALA A 174 6.48 -1.18 -6.30
C ALA A 174 5.48 -0.18 -6.89
N VAL A 175 6.02 0.87 -7.49
CA VAL A 175 5.28 1.98 -8.09
C VAL A 175 5.65 2.14 -9.56
N ASP A 176 4.77 2.75 -10.34
CA ASP A 176 5.07 3.13 -11.72
C ASP A 176 5.96 4.38 -11.73
N ALA A 177 7.28 4.17 -11.61
CA ALA A 177 8.24 5.27 -11.53
C ALA A 177 8.13 6.24 -12.72
N ALA A 178 7.77 5.75 -13.91
CA ALA A 178 7.58 6.59 -15.09
C ALA A 178 6.33 7.48 -14.98
N ALA A 179 5.22 6.94 -14.46
CA ALA A 179 3.97 7.70 -14.26
C ALA A 179 4.10 8.77 -13.16
N PHE A 180 4.98 8.55 -12.20
CA PHE A 180 5.22 9.52 -11.11
C PHE A 180 6.35 10.51 -11.42
N ARG A 181 7.12 10.31 -12.47
CA ARG A 181 8.25 11.17 -12.84
C ARG A 181 7.87 12.65 -12.81
N TYR A 182 8.75 13.47 -12.21
CA TYR A 182 8.53 14.91 -12.15
C TYR A 182 8.41 15.54 -13.54
N ASP A 183 7.39 16.34 -13.74
CA ASP A 183 7.12 17.11 -14.96
C ASP A 183 6.66 18.54 -14.57
N ALA A 184 7.48 19.53 -14.94
CA ALA A 184 7.22 20.93 -14.61
C ALA A 184 5.97 21.49 -15.33
N ALA A 185 5.69 21.04 -16.56
CA ALA A 185 4.50 21.48 -17.29
C ALA A 185 3.23 20.89 -16.64
N ARG A 186 3.25 19.59 -16.27
CA ARG A 186 2.17 18.95 -15.55
C ARG A 186 1.93 19.58 -14.18
N ARG A 187 3.02 19.92 -13.46
CA ARG A 187 2.94 20.68 -12.20
C ARG A 187 2.18 21.97 -12.36
N ALA A 188 2.53 22.79 -13.36
CA ALA A 188 1.87 24.08 -13.60
C ALA A 188 0.37 23.89 -13.91
N GLU A 189 0.03 22.89 -14.72
CA GLU A 189 -1.34 22.54 -15.07
C GLU A 189 -2.14 22.12 -13.81
N VAL A 190 -1.63 21.17 -13.03
CA VAL A 190 -2.35 20.67 -11.84
C VAL A 190 -2.50 21.76 -10.78
N ARG A 191 -1.51 22.60 -10.56
CA ARG A 191 -1.63 23.74 -9.64
C ARG A 191 -2.74 24.70 -10.06
N ARG A 192 -2.88 24.95 -11.37
CA ARG A 192 -3.98 25.76 -11.93
C ARG A 192 -5.34 25.07 -11.74
N MET A 193 -5.43 23.76 -12.01
CA MET A 193 -6.66 22.98 -11.81
C MET A 193 -7.12 22.94 -10.35
N LEU A 194 -6.18 22.96 -9.42
CA LEU A 194 -6.44 23.01 -7.98
C LEU A 194 -6.61 24.46 -7.46
N GLU A 195 -6.57 25.48 -8.34
CA GLU A 195 -6.67 26.89 -7.97
C GLU A 195 -5.71 27.26 -6.83
N LEU A 196 -4.48 26.74 -6.88
CA LEU A 196 -3.46 27.08 -5.91
C LEU A 196 -2.91 28.50 -6.20
N PRO A 197 -2.75 29.36 -5.18
CA PRO A 197 -2.18 30.68 -5.39
C PRO A 197 -0.81 30.58 -6.06
N GLU A 198 -0.54 31.52 -6.97
CA GLU A 198 0.73 31.58 -7.67
C GLU A 198 1.88 31.73 -6.65
N GLY A 199 2.94 30.94 -6.85
CA GLY A 199 4.08 30.95 -5.93
C GLY A 199 3.80 30.35 -4.54
N SER A 200 2.57 29.94 -4.19
CA SER A 200 2.26 29.38 -2.87
C SER A 200 3.08 28.11 -2.59
N LEU A 201 3.54 27.98 -1.34
CA LEU A 201 4.17 26.78 -0.84
C LEU A 201 3.09 25.73 -0.56
N THR A 202 3.27 24.52 -1.06
CA THR A 202 2.27 23.45 -0.96
C THR A 202 2.84 22.23 -0.23
N VAL A 203 2.34 21.99 0.98
CA VAL A 203 2.59 20.75 1.74
C VAL A 203 1.56 19.71 1.32
N GLY A 204 1.96 18.46 1.14
CA GLY A 204 1.05 17.39 0.78
C GLY A 204 1.11 16.18 1.69
N HIS A 205 -0.02 15.49 1.80
CA HIS A 205 -0.13 14.19 2.46
C HIS A 205 -1.12 13.30 1.72
N VAL A 206 -0.77 12.03 1.57
CA VAL A 206 -1.64 10.99 1.00
C VAL A 206 -1.80 9.88 2.01
N GLY A 207 -3.03 9.65 2.50
CA GLY A 207 -3.27 8.61 3.48
C GLY A 207 -4.70 8.56 4.00
N ARG A 208 -5.07 7.42 4.58
CA ARG A 208 -6.38 7.25 5.22
C ARG A 208 -6.46 8.10 6.50
N PHE A 209 -7.58 8.79 6.71
CA PHE A 209 -7.84 9.51 7.95
C PHE A 209 -8.12 8.52 9.08
N ASN A 210 -7.07 8.16 9.81
CA ASN A 210 -7.10 7.27 10.97
C ASN A 210 -5.95 7.59 11.91
N TYR A 211 -5.96 7.00 13.12
CA TYR A 211 -4.91 7.16 14.12
C TYR A 211 -3.48 6.97 13.56
N GLN A 212 -3.28 5.95 12.73
CA GLN A 212 -1.97 5.61 12.17
C GLN A 212 -1.31 6.78 11.45
N LYS A 213 -2.06 7.52 10.61
CA LYS A 213 -1.54 8.61 9.76
C LYS A 213 -1.36 9.95 10.48
N ASN A 214 -1.91 10.11 11.68
CA ASN A 214 -1.67 11.22 12.58
C ASN A 214 -1.95 12.63 11.98
N HIS A 215 -3.09 12.77 11.32
CA HIS A 215 -3.52 14.06 10.76
C HIS A 215 -3.57 15.21 11.79
N PRO A 216 -3.95 14.97 13.07
CA PRO A 216 -3.90 16.04 14.06
C PRO A 216 -2.53 16.66 14.27
N PHE A 217 -1.47 15.84 14.25
CA PHE A 217 -0.10 16.35 14.34
C PHE A 217 0.27 17.16 13.09
N LEU A 218 -0.08 16.64 11.89
CA LEU A 218 0.18 17.34 10.63
C LEU A 218 -0.48 18.70 10.56
N LEU A 219 -1.74 18.82 10.98
CA LEU A 219 -2.46 20.11 11.00
C LEU A 219 -1.79 21.12 11.93
N ARG A 220 -1.34 20.70 13.11
CA ARG A 220 -0.59 21.58 14.03
C ARG A 220 0.77 21.99 13.47
N ALA A 221 1.50 21.04 12.86
CA ALA A 221 2.77 21.35 12.18
C ALA A 221 2.55 22.34 11.01
N PHE A 222 1.48 22.14 10.24
CA PHE A 222 1.12 23.07 9.17
C PHE A 222 0.69 24.44 9.69
N ALA A 223 0.02 24.52 10.83
CA ALA A 223 -0.25 25.82 11.48
C ALA A 223 1.05 26.57 11.81
N ALA A 224 2.13 25.85 12.18
CA ALA A 224 3.45 26.45 12.37
C ALA A 224 4.06 26.96 11.04
N VAL A 225 3.87 26.21 9.94
CA VAL A 225 4.25 26.68 8.58
C VAL A 225 3.51 27.97 8.24
N ARG A 226 2.19 28.01 8.45
CA ARG A 226 1.33 29.18 8.14
C ARG A 226 1.73 30.45 8.87
N ARG A 227 2.24 30.36 10.10
CA ARG A 227 2.74 31.53 10.84
C ARG A 227 3.92 32.22 10.14
N GLN A 228 4.73 31.45 9.40
CA GLN A 228 5.93 31.96 8.72
C GLN A 228 5.70 32.18 7.21
N GLU A 229 4.76 31.45 6.62
CA GLU A 229 4.40 31.50 5.19
C GLU A 229 2.88 31.58 5.05
N PRO A 230 2.30 32.80 5.20
CA PRO A 230 0.83 32.97 5.18
C PRO A 230 0.13 32.53 3.89
N GLY A 231 0.85 32.39 2.77
CA GLY A 231 0.35 31.87 1.51
C GLY A 231 0.41 30.34 1.36
N ALA A 232 0.94 29.61 2.35
CA ALA A 232 1.09 28.16 2.24
C ALA A 232 -0.27 27.43 2.19
N VAL A 233 -0.32 26.31 1.45
CA VAL A 233 -1.50 25.45 1.30
C VAL A 233 -1.14 24.02 1.73
N LEU A 234 -2.07 23.33 2.41
CA LEU A 234 -1.97 21.92 2.73
C LEU A 234 -2.96 21.11 1.89
N LEU A 235 -2.47 20.13 1.14
CA LEU A 235 -3.29 19.18 0.38
C LEU A 235 -3.37 17.86 1.15
N LEU A 236 -4.57 17.46 1.56
CA LEU A 236 -4.87 16.21 2.24
C LEU A 236 -5.66 15.30 1.31
N VAL A 237 -5.03 14.21 0.88
CA VAL A 237 -5.64 13.24 -0.05
C VAL A 237 -5.98 11.96 0.70
N GLY A 238 -7.24 11.56 0.67
CA GLY A 238 -7.76 10.38 1.33
C GLY A 238 -9.07 10.65 2.06
N ASP A 239 -9.57 9.61 2.73
CA ASP A 239 -10.79 9.67 3.56
C ASP A 239 -10.64 8.69 4.72
N GLY A 240 -11.53 8.76 5.70
CA GLY A 240 -11.55 7.85 6.85
C GLY A 240 -12.33 8.40 8.04
N SER A 241 -12.41 7.58 9.10
CA SER A 241 -13.21 7.89 10.31
C SER A 241 -12.82 9.20 10.99
N ASP A 242 -11.54 9.58 10.90
CA ASP A 242 -11.01 10.73 11.65
C ASP A 242 -11.06 12.04 10.85
N ARG A 243 -11.60 12.02 9.61
CA ARG A 243 -11.71 13.20 8.77
C ARG A 243 -12.57 14.31 9.39
N PRO A 244 -13.77 14.05 9.96
CA PRO A 244 -14.54 15.12 10.58
C PRO A 244 -13.82 15.79 11.75
N ALA A 245 -13.06 15.02 12.54
CA ALA A 245 -12.24 15.57 13.61
C ALA A 245 -11.08 16.44 13.08
N ALA A 246 -10.46 16.03 11.97
CA ALA A 246 -9.40 16.81 11.32
C ALA A 246 -9.95 18.14 10.75
N GLU A 247 -11.12 18.15 10.14
CA GLU A 247 -11.80 19.34 9.66
C GLU A 247 -12.16 20.31 10.80
N THR A 248 -12.59 19.78 11.95
CA THR A 248 -12.85 20.56 13.16
C THR A 248 -11.56 21.19 13.69
N LEU A 249 -10.50 20.39 13.82
CA LEU A 249 -9.19 20.88 14.27
C LEU A 249 -8.63 21.97 13.34
N ALA A 250 -8.82 21.86 12.02
CA ALA A 250 -8.39 22.91 11.09
C ALA A 250 -9.10 24.23 11.35
N ARG A 251 -10.40 24.22 11.74
CA ARG A 251 -11.15 25.43 12.16
C ARG A 251 -10.62 26.01 13.47
N GLU A 252 -10.37 25.15 14.46
CA GLU A 252 -9.83 25.57 15.77
C GLU A 252 -8.43 26.21 15.64
N LEU A 253 -7.63 25.72 14.70
CA LEU A 253 -6.30 26.27 14.39
C LEU A 253 -6.34 27.50 13.46
N HIS A 254 -7.52 27.94 13.00
CA HIS A 254 -7.71 29.03 12.04
C HIS A 254 -6.94 28.88 10.72
N ILE A 255 -6.90 27.64 10.19
CA ILE A 255 -6.21 27.32 8.93
C ILE A 255 -7.13 26.70 7.87
N SER A 256 -8.45 26.66 8.09
CA SER A 256 -9.42 25.98 7.21
C SER A 256 -9.38 26.47 5.76
N ASP A 257 -9.14 27.75 5.53
CA ASP A 257 -9.03 28.38 4.21
C ASP A 257 -7.80 27.92 3.42
N SER A 258 -6.83 27.35 4.11
CA SER A 258 -5.52 26.95 3.57
C SER A 258 -5.35 25.42 3.53
N VAL A 259 -6.33 24.66 4.02
CA VAL A 259 -6.34 23.20 3.95
C VAL A 259 -7.35 22.73 2.92
N ARG A 260 -6.89 21.93 1.95
CA ARG A 260 -7.73 21.31 0.92
C ARG A 260 -7.93 19.85 1.24
N PHE A 261 -9.12 19.45 1.68
CA PHE A 261 -9.53 18.07 1.89
C PHE A 261 -10.03 17.47 0.57
N LEU A 262 -9.16 16.82 -0.20
CA LEU A 262 -9.42 16.41 -1.58
C LEU A 262 -10.20 15.09 -1.69
N GLY A 263 -10.45 14.40 -0.55
CA GLY A 263 -11.15 13.12 -0.54
C GLY A 263 -10.34 12.01 -1.22
N ILE A 264 -11.03 10.96 -1.63
CA ILE A 264 -10.42 9.82 -2.33
C ILE A 264 -10.16 10.21 -3.78
N ARG A 265 -8.90 10.11 -4.21
CA ARG A 265 -8.45 10.46 -5.56
C ARG A 265 -7.80 9.26 -6.24
N THR A 266 -7.77 9.26 -7.57
CA THR A 266 -7.10 8.24 -8.42
C THR A 266 -5.91 8.82 -9.16
N ASP A 267 -5.81 10.12 -9.28
CA ASP A 267 -4.78 10.90 -9.95
C ASP A 267 -3.66 11.34 -9.00
N ILE A 268 -3.19 10.40 -8.17
CA ILE A 268 -2.16 10.67 -7.14
C ILE A 268 -0.86 11.18 -7.78
N SER A 269 -0.45 10.64 -8.92
CA SER A 269 0.74 11.11 -9.65
C SER A 269 0.65 12.60 -9.99
N ASP A 270 -0.52 13.06 -10.41
CA ASP A 270 -0.77 14.47 -10.72
C ASP A 270 -0.74 15.35 -9.47
N LEU A 271 -1.43 14.91 -8.41
CA LEU A 271 -1.47 15.67 -7.16
C LEU A 271 -0.09 15.85 -6.53
N LEU A 272 0.78 14.82 -6.62
CA LEU A 272 2.17 14.91 -6.16
C LEU A 272 3.00 15.91 -6.99
N GLN A 273 2.66 16.15 -8.27
CA GLN A 273 3.33 17.21 -9.04
C GLN A 273 3.08 18.60 -8.44
N ALA A 274 1.87 18.86 -7.91
CA ALA A 274 1.50 20.16 -7.36
C ALA A 274 2.18 20.51 -6.03
N MET A 275 2.68 19.52 -5.29
CA MET A 275 3.29 19.68 -3.96
C MET A 275 4.74 20.17 -4.02
N ASP A 276 5.22 20.78 -2.95
CA ASP A 276 6.62 21.18 -2.74
C ASP A 276 7.34 20.27 -1.74
N VAL A 277 6.61 19.71 -0.78
CA VAL A 277 7.10 18.77 0.21
C VAL A 277 6.00 17.79 0.58
N PHE A 278 6.39 16.55 0.81
CA PHE A 278 5.50 15.49 1.30
C PHE A 278 5.71 15.27 2.81
N ALA A 279 4.64 15.39 3.59
CA ALA A 279 4.67 15.22 5.04
C ALA A 279 4.07 13.87 5.45
N PHE A 280 4.80 13.09 6.26
CA PHE A 280 4.37 11.75 6.64
C PHE A 280 4.59 11.46 8.14
N PRO A 281 3.83 12.12 9.05
CA PRO A 281 3.99 12.04 10.49
C PRO A 281 3.28 10.83 11.12
N SER A 282 3.30 9.68 10.45
CA SER A 282 2.62 8.47 10.89
C SER A 282 3.16 7.98 12.23
N HIS A 283 2.27 7.45 13.09
CA HIS A 283 2.68 6.81 14.34
C HIS A 283 3.43 5.50 14.10
N PHE A 284 3.06 4.78 13.06
CA PHE A 284 3.72 3.55 12.62
C PHE A 284 3.38 3.27 11.16
N GLU A 285 4.28 2.62 10.44
CA GLU A 285 4.06 2.14 9.08
C GLU A 285 4.68 0.75 8.86
N GLY A 286 4.16 0.06 7.86
CA GLY A 286 4.94 -0.91 7.11
C GLY A 286 5.71 -0.20 5.99
N LEU A 287 5.97 -0.88 4.89
CA LEU A 287 6.55 -0.23 3.71
C LEU A 287 5.46 0.53 2.95
N SER A 288 5.42 1.86 3.15
CA SER A 288 4.36 2.72 2.62
C SER A 288 4.51 2.98 1.13
N VAL A 289 3.48 2.62 0.34
CA VAL A 289 3.39 2.94 -1.10
C VAL A 289 3.43 4.45 -1.31
N ALA A 290 2.64 5.23 -0.55
CA ALA A 290 2.57 6.69 -0.72
C ALA A 290 3.92 7.40 -0.50
N SER A 291 4.76 6.89 0.41
CA SER A 291 6.12 7.42 0.60
C SER A 291 7.02 7.14 -0.61
N VAL A 292 6.90 5.97 -1.24
CA VAL A 292 7.67 5.63 -2.45
C VAL A 292 7.16 6.44 -3.65
N GLU A 293 5.83 6.62 -3.79
CA GLU A 293 5.22 7.44 -4.83
C GLU A 293 5.69 8.91 -4.76
N ALA A 294 5.74 9.49 -3.54
CA ALA A 294 6.23 10.84 -3.34
C ALA A 294 7.71 10.99 -3.74
N GLN A 295 8.55 10.01 -3.39
CA GLN A 295 9.95 9.97 -3.81
C GLN A 295 10.09 9.82 -5.32
N ALA A 296 9.28 8.94 -5.96
CA ALA A 296 9.26 8.76 -7.41
C ALA A 296 8.83 10.06 -8.14
N ALA A 297 8.01 10.89 -7.49
CA ALA A 297 7.66 12.23 -7.98
C ALA A 297 8.75 13.28 -7.73
N GLY A 298 9.92 12.91 -7.22
CA GLY A 298 11.03 13.82 -6.92
C GLY A 298 10.71 14.79 -5.78
N LEU A 299 9.80 14.44 -4.86
CA LEU A 299 9.43 15.28 -3.72
C LEU A 299 10.36 15.06 -2.53
N PRO A 300 10.85 16.14 -1.87
CA PRO A 300 11.34 16.04 -0.52
C PRO A 300 10.26 15.46 0.40
N CYS A 301 10.62 14.47 1.21
CA CYS A 301 9.72 13.79 2.11
C CYS A 301 10.19 13.96 3.56
N LEU A 302 9.32 14.48 4.43
CA LEU A 302 9.57 14.49 5.87
C LEU A 302 8.79 13.35 6.52
N ILE A 303 9.49 12.38 7.09
CA ILE A 303 8.90 11.20 7.71
C ILE A 303 9.16 11.18 9.23
N SER A 304 8.27 10.55 9.99
CA SER A 304 8.46 10.32 11.42
C SER A 304 9.36 9.11 11.70
N ASP A 305 9.78 8.97 12.93
CA ASP A 305 10.47 7.79 13.47
C ASP A 305 9.60 6.52 13.53
N GLY A 306 8.28 6.66 13.39
CA GLY A 306 7.34 5.55 13.20
C GLY A 306 7.32 4.96 11.78
N VAL A 307 8.04 5.58 10.82
CA VAL A 307 8.17 5.11 9.45
C VAL A 307 9.51 4.38 9.30
N PRO A 308 9.52 3.09 8.89
CA PRO A 308 10.76 2.34 8.74
C PRO A 308 11.75 3.00 7.79
N ILE A 309 13.04 2.96 8.12
CA ILE A 309 14.11 3.52 7.30
C ILE A 309 14.18 2.86 5.90
N GLU A 310 13.68 1.65 5.80
CA GLU A 310 13.53 0.93 4.54
C GLU A 310 12.59 1.62 3.54
N CYS A 311 11.77 2.59 4.02
CA CYS A 311 10.98 3.45 3.14
C CYS A 311 11.84 4.49 2.40
N LYS A 312 13.06 4.77 2.87
CA LYS A 312 13.99 5.67 2.20
C LYS A 312 14.59 4.98 0.96
N LYS A 313 14.19 5.44 -0.23
CA LYS A 313 14.66 4.94 -1.54
C LYS A 313 15.52 5.95 -2.28
N THR A 314 15.42 7.22 -1.89
CA THR A 314 16.18 8.34 -2.45
C THR A 314 16.79 9.16 -1.31
N ASP A 315 17.69 10.06 -1.64
CA ASP A 315 18.26 11.05 -0.71
C ASP A 315 17.26 12.15 -0.31
N LEU A 316 16.09 12.21 -0.95
CA LEU A 316 15.03 13.18 -0.68
C LEU A 316 14.27 12.91 0.64
N VAL A 317 14.53 11.79 1.32
CA VAL A 317 13.84 11.46 2.57
C VAL A 317 14.63 11.97 3.78
N HIS A 318 13.95 12.79 4.57
CA HIS A 318 14.40 13.35 5.83
C HIS A 318 13.57 12.78 6.97
N ALA A 319 14.20 12.35 8.05
CA ALA A 319 13.54 11.81 9.22
C ALA A 319 13.60 12.81 10.38
N LEU A 320 12.45 13.03 11.05
CA LEU A 320 12.36 13.83 12.26
C LEU A 320 11.40 13.12 13.24
N PRO A 321 11.79 12.84 14.47
CA PRO A 321 10.91 12.16 15.41
C PRO A 321 9.69 13.04 15.75
N LEU A 322 8.56 12.42 16.04
CA LEU A 322 7.35 13.13 16.48
C LEU A 322 7.58 13.89 17.79
N SER A 323 8.48 13.40 18.65
CA SER A 323 8.87 14.03 19.90
C SER A 323 9.58 15.39 19.72
N ALA A 324 10.08 15.71 18.53
CA ALA A 324 10.62 17.03 18.21
C ALA A 324 9.56 18.14 18.27
N GLY A 325 8.28 17.78 18.20
CA GLY A 325 7.15 18.71 18.29
C GLY A 325 6.77 19.35 16.97
N THR A 326 5.57 19.94 16.96
CA THR A 326 4.95 20.46 15.73
C THR A 326 5.64 21.72 15.17
N ASP A 327 6.27 22.53 16.02
CA ASP A 327 7.00 23.73 15.56
C ASP A 327 8.29 23.32 14.83
N ALA A 328 9.04 22.35 15.33
CA ALA A 328 10.23 21.82 14.65
C ALA A 328 9.86 21.16 13.31
N TRP A 329 8.74 20.41 13.27
CA TRP A 329 8.21 19.84 12.04
C TRP A 329 7.81 20.92 11.05
N GLY A 330 7.13 21.99 11.50
CA GLY A 330 6.76 23.12 10.66
C GLY A 330 7.97 23.83 10.05
N ALA A 331 9.01 24.09 10.85
CA ALA A 331 10.26 24.67 10.38
C ALA A 331 10.96 23.79 9.34
N GLU A 332 11.03 22.48 9.58
CA GLU A 332 11.68 21.55 8.66
C GLU A 332 10.87 21.39 7.36
N LEU A 333 9.53 21.30 7.43
CA LEU A 333 8.67 21.30 6.24
C LEU A 333 8.90 22.55 5.39
N LEU A 334 8.98 23.71 6.01
CA LEU A 334 9.24 24.98 5.32
C LEU A 334 10.62 25.00 4.66
N ARG A 335 11.65 24.54 5.37
CA ARG A 335 13.01 24.43 4.85
C ARG A 335 13.06 23.50 3.63
N LEU A 336 12.50 22.29 3.75
CA LEU A 336 12.47 21.29 2.69
C LEU A 336 11.67 21.77 1.47
N ALA A 337 10.52 22.41 1.68
CA ALA A 337 9.70 22.91 0.59
C ALA A 337 10.41 24.03 -0.20
N ARG A 338 11.12 24.95 0.49
CA ARG A 338 11.87 26.01 -0.17
C ARG A 338 13.06 25.49 -0.96
N THR A 339 13.87 24.62 -0.35
CA THR A 339 15.04 24.02 -1.03
C THR A 339 14.64 23.00 -2.11
N GLY A 340 13.56 22.26 -1.89
CA GLY A 340 13.09 21.21 -2.80
C GLY A 340 12.42 21.75 -4.06
N ARG A 341 11.78 22.93 -3.99
CA ARG A 341 11.09 23.53 -5.14
C ARG A 341 11.99 23.66 -6.37
N ASP A 342 13.21 24.14 -6.17
CA ASP A 342 14.19 24.37 -7.23
C ASP A 342 15.04 23.13 -7.53
N ALA A 343 15.04 22.14 -6.64
CA ALA A 343 15.84 20.92 -6.72
C ALA A 343 15.04 19.68 -7.17
N ARG A 344 13.76 19.84 -7.54
CA ARG A 344 12.96 18.71 -8.03
C ARG A 344 13.57 18.12 -9.30
N ARG A 345 13.71 16.78 -9.31
CA ARG A 345 14.39 16.06 -10.37
C ARG A 345 13.69 14.73 -10.65
N ASP A 346 14.06 14.13 -11.77
CA ASP A 346 13.69 12.74 -12.07
C ASP A 346 14.46 11.79 -11.14
N THR A 347 13.74 10.98 -10.39
CA THR A 347 14.27 9.97 -9.47
C THR A 347 13.97 8.54 -9.93
N SER A 348 13.48 8.36 -11.17
CA SER A 348 13.05 7.06 -11.68
C SER A 348 14.14 6.00 -11.61
N GLU A 349 15.40 6.38 -11.92
CA GLU A 349 16.54 5.45 -11.85
C GLU A 349 16.87 5.04 -10.41
N GLU A 350 16.75 5.94 -9.45
CA GLU A 350 16.96 5.63 -8.02
C GLU A 350 15.89 4.65 -7.52
N ILE A 351 14.62 4.89 -7.87
CA ILE A 351 13.50 4.01 -7.52
C ILE A 351 13.69 2.63 -8.17
N ARG A 352 14.13 2.58 -9.43
CA ARG A 352 14.45 1.33 -10.14
C ARG A 352 15.62 0.60 -9.48
N ALA A 353 16.72 1.28 -9.23
CA ALA A 353 17.90 0.71 -8.58
C ALA A 353 17.60 0.20 -7.16
N ALA A 354 16.66 0.84 -6.46
CA ALA A 354 16.15 0.37 -5.17
C ALA A 354 15.21 -0.85 -5.29
N GLY A 355 14.87 -1.31 -6.51
CA GLY A 355 14.00 -2.45 -6.77
C GLY A 355 12.50 -2.14 -6.63
N PHE A 356 12.09 -0.87 -6.80
CA PHE A 356 10.70 -0.44 -6.62
C PHE A 356 9.99 -0.05 -7.93
N ASP A 357 10.60 -0.29 -9.09
CA ASP A 357 9.91 -0.14 -10.38
C ASP A 357 8.92 -1.28 -10.61
N ILE A 358 7.67 -0.94 -10.89
CA ILE A 358 6.59 -1.91 -11.03
C ILE A 358 6.74 -2.79 -12.28
N THR A 359 7.33 -2.25 -13.35
CA THR A 359 7.50 -2.99 -14.61
C THR A 359 8.45 -4.17 -14.42
N GLU A 360 9.56 -3.94 -13.74
CA GLU A 360 10.53 -4.99 -13.43
C GLU A 360 9.97 -5.99 -12.42
N ASN A 361 9.33 -5.48 -11.38
CA ASN A 361 8.72 -6.32 -10.34
C ASN A 361 7.58 -7.19 -10.88
N ALA A 362 6.75 -6.67 -11.77
CA ALA A 362 5.67 -7.43 -12.40
C ALA A 362 6.21 -8.53 -13.34
N ARG A 363 7.31 -8.25 -14.05
CA ARG A 363 8.02 -9.25 -14.87
C ARG A 363 8.59 -10.37 -14.00
N TRP A 364 9.27 -10.00 -12.90
CA TRP A 364 9.79 -10.96 -11.93
C TRP A 364 8.66 -11.83 -11.34
N LEU A 365 7.53 -11.24 -10.94
CA LEU A 365 6.41 -11.98 -10.35
C LEU A 365 5.77 -12.94 -11.36
N ARG A 366 5.61 -12.52 -12.64
CA ARG A 366 5.16 -13.38 -13.73
C ARG A 366 6.07 -14.61 -13.85
N ASP A 367 7.37 -14.38 -13.91
CA ASP A 367 8.35 -15.47 -14.12
C ASP A 367 8.41 -16.40 -12.91
N PHE A 368 8.25 -15.84 -11.70
CA PHE A 368 8.09 -16.62 -10.48
C PHE A 368 6.87 -17.57 -10.55
N TYR A 369 5.69 -17.05 -10.91
CA TYR A 369 4.48 -17.88 -10.99
C TYR A 369 4.60 -18.98 -12.05
N LEU A 370 5.13 -18.66 -13.23
CA LEU A 370 5.35 -19.63 -14.31
C LEU A 370 6.35 -20.71 -13.89
N GLY A 371 7.46 -20.33 -13.27
CA GLY A 371 8.46 -21.26 -12.77
C GLY A 371 7.93 -22.15 -11.62
N ALA A 372 7.09 -21.60 -10.75
CA ALA A 372 6.54 -22.34 -9.62
C ALA A 372 5.57 -23.47 -10.05
N VAL A 373 4.76 -23.25 -11.10
CA VAL A 373 3.87 -24.31 -11.63
C VAL A 373 4.55 -25.28 -12.58
N GLY A 374 5.63 -24.86 -13.25
CA GLY A 374 6.42 -25.73 -14.13
C GLY A 374 7.28 -26.74 -13.38
N ARG A 375 7.54 -26.54 -12.09
CA ARG A 375 8.32 -27.40 -11.20
C ARG A 375 7.48 -28.35 -10.35
N SER A 376 6.16 -28.34 -10.49
CA SER A 376 5.22 -29.11 -9.66
C SER A 376 4.60 -30.30 -10.40
#